data_b9ce12b344c2207ab7bf6b0cbee750f4
#
_entry.id   b9ce12b344c2207ab7bf6b0cbee750f4
#
_cell.length_a   1.000
_cell.length_b   1.000
_cell.length_c   1.000
_cell.angle_alpha   90.00
_cell.angle_beta   90.00
_cell.angle_gamma   90.00
#
_symmetry.space_group_name_H-M   'P 1'
#
loop_
_entity.id
_entity.type
_entity.pdbx_description
1 polymer ?
#
loop_
_entity_poly.entity_id
_entity_poly.type
_entity_poly.pdbx_seq_one_letter_code
_entity_poly.pdbx_strand_id
1 'polypeptide(L)'
;MVEHILRTAAEVVVEVGYEAVVGSPTLLLERSGISRGSFYAFFETPERVLDELSYQKIQQSIAGIDSALRGRSGEDWTEIIDALVDYYTTEHRIPLIRELWVRQNLTARVRELDNIAIGEIAAMTLAQFRKHAPLFADLSELQCRVAIHTLERLCQLAFSEDPDGDLAIIHETRVILVEYFAAYAKR
;
A
#
# COMPACT_ATOMS: atom_id res chain seq x y z
N MET A 1 -5.91 0.00 -24.93
CA MET A 1 -5.82 -1.48 -24.90
C MET A 1 -5.17 -1.98 -23.61
N VAL A 2 -3.96 -1.59 -23.26
CA VAL A 2 -3.30 -1.94 -21.98
C VAL A 2 -4.18 -1.61 -20.78
N GLU A 3 -4.67 -0.37 -20.68
CA GLU A 3 -5.55 0.07 -19.59
C GLU A 3 -6.84 -0.77 -19.48
N HIS A 4 -7.39 -1.22 -20.62
CA HIS A 4 -8.54 -2.11 -20.62
C HIS A 4 -8.20 -3.48 -20.05
N ILE A 5 -7.04 -4.06 -20.41
CA ILE A 5 -6.57 -5.33 -19.84
C ILE A 5 -6.38 -5.20 -18.32
N LEU A 6 -5.72 -4.12 -17.86
CA LEU A 6 -5.47 -3.88 -16.45
C LEU A 6 -6.77 -3.71 -15.65
N ARG A 7 -7.73 -2.95 -16.17
CA ARG A 7 -9.03 -2.78 -15.53
C ARG A 7 -9.78 -4.11 -15.44
N THR A 8 -9.85 -4.87 -16.54
CA THR A 8 -10.48 -6.20 -16.53
C THR A 8 -9.78 -7.13 -15.55
N ALA A 9 -8.45 -7.11 -15.48
CA ALA A 9 -7.70 -7.94 -14.53
C ALA A 9 -8.00 -7.56 -13.08
N ALA A 10 -8.13 -6.27 -12.78
CA ALA A 10 -8.51 -5.80 -11.45
C ALA A 10 -9.90 -6.30 -11.03
N GLU A 11 -10.89 -6.26 -11.97
CA GLU A 11 -12.24 -6.78 -11.73
C GLU A 11 -12.23 -8.30 -11.53
N VAL A 12 -11.54 -9.02 -12.40
CA VAL A 12 -11.51 -10.50 -12.38
C VAL A 12 -10.77 -11.01 -11.15
N VAL A 13 -9.64 -10.42 -10.77
CA VAL A 13 -8.89 -10.88 -9.58
C VAL A 13 -9.68 -10.68 -8.30
N VAL A 14 -10.48 -9.63 -8.21
CA VAL A 14 -11.38 -9.41 -7.07
C VAL A 14 -12.53 -10.44 -7.04
N GLU A 15 -13.04 -10.83 -8.22
CA GLU A 15 -14.16 -11.77 -8.34
C GLU A 15 -13.76 -13.22 -8.05
N VAL A 16 -12.64 -13.68 -8.61
CA VAL A 16 -12.27 -15.10 -8.59
C VAL A 16 -10.98 -15.42 -7.82
N GLY A 17 -10.26 -14.41 -7.38
CA GLY A 17 -8.99 -14.53 -6.66
C GLY A 17 -7.75 -14.57 -7.55
N TYR A 18 -6.60 -14.29 -6.94
CA TYR A 18 -5.29 -14.23 -7.61
C TYR A 18 -4.91 -15.57 -8.27
N GLU A 19 -5.01 -16.68 -7.53
CA GLU A 19 -4.60 -18.00 -8.00
C GLU A 19 -5.40 -18.45 -9.23
N ALA A 20 -6.70 -18.11 -9.27
CA ALA A 20 -7.53 -18.45 -10.43
C ALA A 20 -7.11 -17.69 -11.69
N VAL A 21 -6.72 -16.41 -11.53
CA VAL A 21 -6.22 -15.58 -12.64
C VAL A 21 -4.88 -16.08 -13.15
N VAL A 22 -3.94 -16.36 -12.27
CA VAL A 22 -2.60 -16.84 -12.63
C VAL A 22 -2.66 -18.27 -13.21
N GLY A 23 -3.49 -19.13 -12.63
CA GLY A 23 -3.66 -20.52 -13.06
C GLY A 23 -4.43 -20.70 -14.38
N SER A 24 -5.13 -19.66 -14.87
CA SER A 24 -5.93 -19.74 -16.11
C SER A 24 -5.55 -18.66 -17.12
N PRO A 25 -4.56 -18.90 -17.98
CA PRO A 25 -4.12 -17.91 -18.97
C PRO A 25 -5.22 -17.41 -19.92
N THR A 26 -6.29 -18.18 -20.11
CA THR A 26 -7.40 -17.82 -20.99
C THR A 26 -8.45 -16.93 -20.32
N LEU A 27 -8.52 -16.93 -18.99
CA LEU A 27 -9.55 -16.21 -18.24
C LEU A 27 -9.56 -14.70 -18.56
N LEU A 28 -8.39 -14.05 -18.52
CA LEU A 28 -8.28 -12.64 -18.85
C LEU A 28 -8.59 -12.35 -20.33
N LEU A 29 -8.25 -13.27 -21.23
CA LEU A 29 -8.56 -13.16 -22.66
C LEU A 29 -10.08 -13.17 -22.89
N GLU A 30 -10.77 -14.13 -22.29
CA GLU A 30 -12.22 -14.29 -22.41
C GLU A 30 -12.96 -13.09 -21.83
N ARG A 31 -12.55 -12.63 -20.64
CA ARG A 31 -13.20 -11.52 -19.93
C ARG A 31 -12.91 -10.16 -20.59
N SER A 32 -11.71 -9.95 -21.14
CA SER A 32 -11.36 -8.72 -21.84
C SER A 32 -11.87 -8.65 -23.27
N GLY A 33 -12.22 -9.79 -23.88
CA GLY A 33 -12.60 -9.85 -25.29
C GLY A 33 -11.44 -9.55 -26.26
N ILE A 34 -10.20 -9.52 -25.77
CA ILE A 34 -9.01 -9.19 -26.57
C ILE A 34 -8.47 -10.47 -27.21
N SER A 35 -8.03 -10.36 -28.49
CA SER A 35 -7.41 -11.50 -29.17
C SER A 35 -6.14 -11.96 -28.46
N ARG A 36 -5.88 -13.27 -28.51
CA ARG A 36 -4.67 -13.86 -27.91
C ARG A 36 -3.39 -13.17 -28.38
N GLY A 37 -3.28 -12.90 -29.70
CA GLY A 37 -2.10 -12.20 -30.26
C GLY A 37 -1.93 -10.79 -29.70
N SER A 38 -3.05 -10.05 -29.56
CA SER A 38 -3.01 -8.69 -28.98
C SER A 38 -2.62 -8.70 -27.49
N PHE A 39 -3.13 -9.66 -26.72
CA PHE A 39 -2.78 -9.78 -25.31
C PHE A 39 -1.28 -10.05 -25.12
N TYR A 40 -0.75 -11.08 -25.79
CA TYR A 40 0.65 -11.47 -25.66
C TYR A 40 1.64 -10.49 -26.31
N ALA A 41 1.16 -9.52 -27.09
CA ALA A 41 1.99 -8.40 -27.54
C ALA A 41 2.33 -7.41 -26.40
N PHE A 42 1.53 -7.37 -25.30
CA PHE A 42 1.73 -6.47 -24.18
C PHE A 42 2.18 -7.19 -22.90
N PHE A 43 1.66 -8.38 -22.65
CA PHE A 43 1.91 -9.13 -21.42
C PHE A 43 2.24 -10.59 -21.74
N GLU A 44 3.40 -11.06 -21.27
CA GLU A 44 3.84 -12.45 -21.47
C GLU A 44 2.96 -13.47 -20.73
N THR A 45 2.43 -13.07 -19.57
CA THR A 45 1.61 -13.92 -18.69
C THR A 45 0.54 -13.11 -17.97
N PRO A 46 -0.55 -13.72 -17.47
CA PRO A 46 -1.50 -13.07 -16.59
C PRO A 46 -0.86 -12.49 -15.31
N GLU A 47 0.14 -13.18 -14.75
CA GLU A 47 0.90 -12.70 -13.59
C GLU A 47 1.57 -11.35 -13.89
N ARG A 48 2.10 -11.12 -15.10
CA ARG A 48 2.67 -9.83 -15.49
C ARG A 48 1.63 -8.71 -15.56
N VAL A 49 0.39 -9.03 -15.86
CA VAL A 49 -0.71 -8.05 -15.75
C VAL A 49 -0.93 -7.63 -14.30
N LEU A 50 -0.91 -8.60 -13.37
CA LEU A 50 -1.07 -8.33 -11.93
C LEU A 50 0.15 -7.61 -11.34
N ASP A 51 1.37 -7.91 -11.81
CA ASP A 51 2.58 -7.14 -11.48
C ASP A 51 2.43 -5.67 -11.87
N GLU A 52 1.94 -5.39 -13.08
CA GLU A 52 1.72 -4.01 -13.56
C GLU A 52 0.63 -3.29 -12.76
N LEU A 53 -0.47 -3.97 -12.44
CA LEU A 53 -1.51 -3.43 -11.54
C LEU A 53 -0.93 -3.07 -10.18
N SER A 54 -0.12 -3.98 -9.61
CA SER A 54 0.52 -3.75 -8.31
C SER A 54 1.47 -2.56 -8.37
N TYR A 55 2.27 -2.45 -9.44
CA TYR A 55 3.16 -1.30 -9.65
C TYR A 55 2.39 0.02 -9.71
N GLN A 56 1.28 0.07 -10.47
CA GLN A 56 0.45 1.28 -10.54
C GLN A 56 -0.14 1.64 -9.18
N LYS A 57 -0.55 0.65 -8.38
CA LYS A 57 -1.04 0.87 -7.01
C LYS A 57 0.04 1.41 -6.09
N ILE A 58 1.26 0.89 -6.16
CA ILE A 58 2.41 1.41 -5.41
C ILE A 58 2.65 2.89 -5.73
N GLN A 59 2.67 3.27 -7.02
CA GLN A 59 2.86 4.66 -7.43
C GLN A 59 1.72 5.57 -6.95
N GLN A 60 0.47 5.09 -7.01
CA GLN A 60 -0.68 5.81 -6.47
C GLN A 60 -0.58 5.99 -4.95
N SER A 61 -0.11 4.97 -4.23
CA SER A 61 0.07 5.03 -2.78
C SER A 61 1.14 6.05 -2.37
N ILE A 62 2.29 6.09 -3.05
CA ILE A 62 3.32 7.11 -2.80
C ILE A 62 2.73 8.52 -2.96
N ALA A 63 2.05 8.78 -4.07
CA ALA A 63 1.44 10.08 -4.34
C ALA A 63 0.32 10.44 -3.35
N GLY A 64 -0.51 9.46 -2.98
CA GLY A 64 -1.60 9.64 -2.02
C GLY A 64 -1.10 9.96 -0.62
N ILE A 65 -0.07 9.24 -0.15
CA ILE A 65 0.55 9.49 1.15
C ILE A 65 1.23 10.87 1.19
N ASP A 66 1.96 11.25 0.14
CA ASP A 66 2.55 12.59 0.04
C ASP A 66 1.47 13.68 0.16
N SER A 67 0.34 13.50 -0.52
CA SER A 67 -0.81 14.41 -0.44
C SER A 67 -1.42 14.45 0.96
N ALA A 68 -1.61 13.28 1.61
CA ALA A 68 -2.17 13.19 2.95
C ALA A 68 -1.28 13.86 3.99
N LEU A 69 0.04 13.67 3.89
CA LEU A 69 1.02 14.27 4.79
C LEU A 69 1.10 15.79 4.62
N ARG A 70 0.98 16.32 3.41
CA ARG A 70 0.97 17.77 3.14
C ARG A 70 -0.32 18.44 3.58
N GLY A 71 -1.41 17.72 3.65
CA GLY A 71 -2.75 18.24 4.00
C GLY A 71 -2.94 18.56 5.49
N ARG A 72 -1.95 18.27 6.36
CA ARG A 72 -2.05 18.51 7.80
C ARG A 72 -1.47 19.87 8.19
N SER A 73 -2.01 20.49 9.24
CA SER A 73 -1.62 21.84 9.69
C SER A 73 -0.18 21.93 10.19
N GLY A 74 0.34 20.83 10.70
CA GLY A 74 1.70 20.72 11.21
C GLY A 74 1.91 21.34 12.61
N GLU A 75 0.86 21.65 13.35
CA GLU A 75 0.98 22.14 14.74
C GLU A 75 1.25 20.99 15.71
N ASP A 76 0.57 19.84 15.51
CA ASP A 76 0.76 18.63 16.31
C ASP A 76 1.40 17.54 15.44
N TRP A 77 2.54 17.04 15.87
CA TRP A 77 3.25 15.98 15.18
C TRP A 77 2.45 14.66 15.09
N THR A 78 1.50 14.44 16.00
CA THR A 78 0.64 13.25 15.96
C THR A 78 -0.26 13.23 14.73
N GLU A 79 -0.55 14.39 14.13
CA GLU A 79 -1.27 14.48 12.86
C GLU A 79 -0.57 13.74 11.70
N ILE A 80 0.76 13.60 11.78
CA ILE A 80 1.54 12.81 10.80
C ILE A 80 1.13 11.34 10.90
N ILE A 81 1.00 10.82 12.13
CA ILE A 81 0.58 9.44 12.39
C ILE A 81 -0.87 9.25 11.92
N ASP A 82 -1.75 10.18 12.26
CA ASP A 82 -3.15 10.13 11.83
C ASP A 82 -3.28 10.10 10.31
N ALA A 83 -2.52 10.94 9.60
CA ALA A 83 -2.51 10.95 8.14
C ALA A 83 -2.10 9.60 7.54
N LEU A 84 -1.06 8.97 8.09
CA LEU A 84 -0.59 7.65 7.65
C LEU A 84 -1.62 6.56 7.94
N VAL A 85 -2.11 6.47 9.18
CA VAL A 85 -3.08 5.44 9.59
C VAL A 85 -4.38 5.57 8.78
N ASP A 86 -4.90 6.78 8.62
CA ASP A 86 -6.13 7.04 7.86
C ASP A 86 -5.96 6.66 6.39
N TYR A 87 -4.81 7.00 5.79
CA TYR A 87 -4.51 6.65 4.41
C TYR A 87 -4.46 5.12 4.21
N TYR A 88 -3.64 4.42 5.01
CA TYR A 88 -3.51 2.96 4.92
C TYR A 88 -4.84 2.25 5.18
N THR A 89 -5.59 2.70 6.18
CA THR A 89 -6.93 2.17 6.48
C THR A 89 -7.89 2.34 5.29
N THR A 90 -7.86 3.50 4.64
CA THR A 90 -8.70 3.78 3.46
C THR A 90 -8.32 2.89 2.28
N GLU A 91 -7.03 2.74 1.99
CA GLU A 91 -6.55 1.88 0.90
C GLU A 91 -6.88 0.40 1.13
N HIS A 92 -6.74 -0.09 2.37
CA HIS A 92 -7.03 -1.50 2.69
C HIS A 92 -8.53 -1.87 2.60
N ARG A 93 -9.44 -0.90 2.53
CA ARG A 93 -10.86 -1.13 2.18
C ARG A 93 -11.07 -1.47 0.72
N ILE A 94 -10.11 -1.19 -0.15
CA ILE A 94 -10.19 -1.48 -1.59
C ILE A 94 -10.04 -2.99 -1.80
N PRO A 95 -11.02 -3.69 -2.43
CA PRO A 95 -10.97 -5.15 -2.59
C PRO A 95 -9.70 -5.66 -3.28
N LEU A 96 -9.19 -4.93 -4.30
CA LEU A 96 -7.97 -5.27 -5.00
C LEU A 96 -6.74 -5.23 -4.06
N ILE A 97 -6.66 -4.25 -3.16
CA ILE A 97 -5.58 -4.15 -2.18
C ILE A 97 -5.65 -5.33 -1.20
N ARG A 98 -6.84 -5.70 -0.74
CA ARG A 98 -6.99 -6.88 0.13
C ARG A 98 -6.55 -8.16 -0.58
N GLU A 99 -6.93 -8.35 -1.83
CA GLU A 99 -6.57 -9.55 -2.59
C GLU A 99 -5.05 -9.66 -2.81
N LEU A 100 -4.37 -8.56 -3.07
CA LEU A 100 -2.95 -8.55 -3.38
C LEU A 100 -2.07 -8.43 -2.12
N TRP A 101 -2.28 -7.41 -1.27
CA TRP A 101 -1.40 -7.13 -0.12
C TRP A 101 -1.81 -7.86 1.15
N VAL A 102 -3.11 -7.88 1.50
CA VAL A 102 -3.54 -8.55 2.73
C VAL A 102 -3.35 -10.06 2.63
N ARG A 103 -3.71 -10.65 1.48
CA ARG A 103 -3.52 -12.08 1.21
C ARG A 103 -2.11 -12.46 0.78
N GLN A 104 -1.20 -11.49 0.70
CA GLN A 104 0.21 -11.69 0.34
C GLN A 104 0.43 -12.28 -1.07
N ASN A 105 -0.47 -11.98 -2.00
CA ASN A 105 -0.43 -12.43 -3.39
C ASN A 105 0.47 -11.51 -4.24
N LEU A 106 1.69 -11.29 -3.80
CA LEU A 106 2.66 -10.45 -4.48
C LEU A 106 3.84 -11.29 -4.98
N THR A 107 4.26 -11.05 -6.22
CA THR A 107 5.49 -11.66 -6.74
C THR A 107 6.74 -11.12 -6.04
N ALA A 108 7.86 -11.81 -6.16
CA ALA A 108 9.13 -11.34 -5.61
C ALA A 108 9.51 -9.95 -6.15
N ARG A 109 9.23 -9.70 -7.44
CA ARG A 109 9.46 -8.40 -8.09
C ARG A 109 8.61 -7.29 -7.47
N VAL A 110 7.33 -7.54 -7.26
CA VAL A 110 6.43 -6.55 -6.65
C VAL A 110 6.83 -6.28 -5.21
N ARG A 111 7.19 -7.31 -4.43
CA ARG A 111 7.69 -7.11 -3.06
C ARG A 111 8.96 -6.25 -3.00
N GLU A 112 9.86 -6.38 -3.98
CA GLU A 112 11.04 -5.51 -4.07
C GLU A 112 10.66 -4.05 -4.35
N LEU A 113 9.74 -3.81 -5.28
CA LEU A 113 9.23 -2.47 -5.58
C LEU A 113 8.48 -1.86 -4.38
N ASP A 114 7.72 -2.64 -3.67
CA ASP A 114 7.00 -2.25 -2.45
C ASP A 114 7.98 -1.84 -1.34
N ASN A 115 9.05 -2.60 -1.13
CA ASN A 115 10.12 -2.24 -0.19
C ASN A 115 10.86 -0.93 -0.56
N ILE A 116 11.03 -0.65 -1.86
CA ILE A 116 11.59 0.62 -2.33
C ILE A 116 10.62 1.76 -2.00
N ALA A 117 9.33 1.58 -2.29
CA ALA A 117 8.28 2.55 -2.00
C ALA A 117 8.18 2.87 -0.49
N ILE A 118 8.30 1.86 0.37
CA ILE A 118 8.35 2.06 1.83
C ILE A 118 9.53 2.96 2.22
N GLY A 119 10.68 2.83 1.56
CA GLY A 119 11.81 3.75 1.75
C GLY A 119 11.47 5.20 1.38
N GLU A 120 10.81 5.42 0.25
CA GLU A 120 10.36 6.75 -0.18
C GLU A 120 9.34 7.35 0.80
N ILE A 121 8.37 6.54 1.24
CA ILE A 121 7.36 6.96 2.24
C ILE A 121 8.04 7.30 3.58
N ALA A 122 9.03 6.52 4.01
CA ALA A 122 9.78 6.79 5.22
C ALA A 122 10.55 8.11 5.14
N ALA A 123 11.17 8.42 4.00
CA ALA A 123 11.86 9.69 3.76
C ALA A 123 10.88 10.88 3.79
N MET A 124 9.70 10.75 3.17
CA MET A 124 8.64 11.77 3.22
C MET A 124 8.13 11.98 4.66
N THR A 125 7.91 10.90 5.40
CA THR A 125 7.49 10.94 6.81
C THR A 125 8.54 11.65 7.68
N LEU A 126 9.82 11.32 7.51
CA LEU A 126 10.92 12.01 8.22
C LEU A 126 10.94 13.51 7.90
N ALA A 127 10.72 13.87 6.64
CA ALA A 127 10.68 15.29 6.24
C ALA A 127 9.54 16.06 6.94
N GLN A 128 8.41 15.41 7.22
CA GLN A 128 7.33 16.03 8.01
C GLN A 128 7.74 16.17 9.48
N PHE A 129 8.29 15.14 10.12
CA PHE A 129 8.76 15.21 11.50
C PHE A 129 9.82 16.28 11.71
N ARG A 130 10.69 16.53 10.72
CA ARG A 130 11.72 17.58 10.79
C ARG A 130 11.15 18.99 10.83
N LYS A 131 9.90 19.22 10.46
CA LYS A 131 9.22 20.51 10.64
C LYS A 131 8.97 20.82 12.13
N HIS A 132 8.96 19.80 12.98
CA HIS A 132 8.84 19.90 14.43
C HIS A 132 10.22 19.94 15.14
N ALA A 133 11.28 20.46 14.48
CA ALA A 133 12.57 20.66 15.11
C ALA A 133 12.46 21.69 16.25
N PRO A 134 13.18 21.49 17.40
CA PRO A 134 14.22 20.47 17.62
C PRO A 134 13.70 19.13 18.18
N LEU A 135 12.37 18.97 18.38
CA LEU A 135 11.76 17.83 19.06
C LEU A 135 12.24 16.47 18.48
N PHE A 136 12.31 16.35 17.17
CA PHE A 136 12.71 15.14 16.45
C PHE A 136 14.07 15.24 15.75
N ALA A 137 15.01 15.99 16.33
CA ALA A 137 16.33 16.22 15.71
C ALA A 137 17.14 14.93 15.47
N ASP A 138 16.97 13.92 16.35
CA ASP A 138 17.71 12.64 16.29
C ASP A 138 16.91 11.54 15.55
N LEU A 139 15.69 11.83 15.09
CA LEU A 139 14.91 10.88 14.31
C LEU A 139 15.58 10.67 12.94
N SER A 140 15.72 9.41 12.52
CA SER A 140 16.31 9.04 11.25
C SER A 140 15.30 8.29 10.36
N GLU A 141 15.65 8.08 9.11
CA GLU A 141 14.86 7.31 8.15
C GLU A 141 14.62 5.86 8.61
N LEU A 142 15.56 5.27 9.37
CA LEU A 142 15.40 3.92 9.91
C LEU A 142 14.17 3.79 10.79
N GLN A 143 13.95 4.73 11.72
CA GLN A 143 12.78 4.70 12.60
C GLN A 143 11.48 4.91 11.81
N CYS A 144 11.47 5.83 10.85
CA CYS A 144 10.32 6.00 9.98
C CYS A 144 10.02 4.71 9.17
N ARG A 145 11.04 4.06 8.63
CA ARG A 145 10.91 2.82 7.88
C ARG A 145 10.37 1.67 8.73
N VAL A 146 10.86 1.52 9.96
CA VAL A 146 10.32 0.55 10.94
C VAL A 146 8.85 0.83 11.23
N ALA A 147 8.49 2.11 11.42
CA ALA A 147 7.10 2.51 11.67
C ALA A 147 6.17 2.18 10.49
N ILE A 148 6.59 2.46 9.24
CA ILE A 148 5.79 2.16 8.05
C ILE A 148 5.59 0.66 7.87
N HIS A 149 6.63 -0.17 8.02
CA HIS A 149 6.48 -1.63 7.98
C HIS A 149 5.53 -2.14 9.09
N THR A 150 5.62 -1.55 10.30
CA THR A 150 4.73 -1.90 11.40
C THR A 150 3.28 -1.54 11.07
N LEU A 151 3.04 -0.33 10.57
CA LEU A 151 1.73 0.15 10.14
C LEU A 151 1.12 -0.78 9.09
N GLU A 152 1.87 -1.07 8.02
CA GLU A 152 1.42 -1.95 6.95
C GLU A 152 1.04 -3.33 7.47
N ARG A 153 1.90 -3.94 8.32
CA ARG A 153 1.62 -5.27 8.87
C ARG A 153 0.39 -5.28 9.76
N LEU A 154 0.19 -4.26 10.58
CA LEU A 154 -0.99 -4.16 11.45
C LEU A 154 -2.26 -3.85 10.65
N CYS A 155 -2.19 -3.05 9.57
CA CYS A 155 -3.30 -2.90 8.63
C CYS A 155 -3.65 -4.23 7.95
N GLN A 156 -2.68 -5.00 7.48
CA GLN A 156 -2.94 -6.34 6.93
C GLN A 156 -3.65 -7.23 7.93
N LEU A 157 -3.28 -7.19 9.22
CA LEU A 157 -3.95 -7.93 10.28
C LEU A 157 -5.40 -7.44 10.48
N ALA A 158 -5.60 -6.11 10.55
CA ALA A 158 -6.92 -5.52 10.75
C ALA A 158 -7.92 -5.89 9.64
N PHE A 159 -7.43 -6.06 8.42
CA PHE A 159 -8.26 -6.35 7.24
C PHE A 159 -8.23 -7.82 6.81
N SER A 160 -7.62 -8.71 7.59
CA SER A 160 -7.51 -10.14 7.23
C SER A 160 -8.85 -10.85 7.18
N GLU A 161 -9.77 -10.51 8.08
CA GLU A 161 -11.09 -11.15 8.20
C GLU A 161 -12.24 -10.15 8.01
N ASP A 162 -12.04 -8.87 8.37
CA ASP A 162 -13.03 -7.81 8.25
C ASP A 162 -12.69 -6.87 7.08
N PRO A 163 -13.53 -6.80 6.02
CA PRO A 163 -13.31 -5.90 4.90
C PRO A 163 -13.39 -4.41 5.26
N ASP A 164 -14.00 -4.05 6.37
CA ASP A 164 -14.07 -2.67 6.88
C ASP A 164 -12.92 -2.35 7.84
N GLY A 165 -12.21 -3.39 8.29
CA GLY A 165 -11.07 -3.33 9.20
C GLY A 165 -11.46 -3.37 10.67
N ASP A 166 -10.79 -4.23 11.45
CA ASP A 166 -10.96 -4.31 12.90
C ASP A 166 -10.56 -3.00 13.57
N LEU A 167 -11.54 -2.27 14.10
CA LEU A 167 -11.34 -0.95 14.71
C LEU A 167 -10.44 -1.01 15.95
N ALA A 168 -10.43 -2.13 16.68
CA ALA A 168 -9.56 -2.27 17.84
C ALA A 168 -8.09 -2.38 17.40
N ILE A 169 -7.80 -3.15 16.35
CA ILE A 169 -6.44 -3.26 15.79
C ILE A 169 -5.99 -1.92 15.19
N ILE A 170 -6.88 -1.20 14.48
CA ILE A 170 -6.58 0.13 13.94
C ILE A 170 -6.28 1.11 15.06
N HIS A 171 -7.04 1.08 16.15
CA HIS A 171 -6.77 1.92 17.33
C HIS A 171 -5.40 1.60 17.95
N GLU A 172 -5.10 0.31 18.21
CA GLU A 172 -3.81 -0.11 18.76
C GLU A 172 -2.63 0.25 17.83
N THR A 173 -2.84 0.17 16.52
CA THR A 173 -1.85 0.62 15.53
C THR A 173 -1.48 2.09 15.75
N ARG A 174 -2.47 2.95 15.94
CA ARG A 174 -2.26 4.38 16.23
C ARG A 174 -1.51 4.58 17.54
N VAL A 175 -1.93 3.90 18.60
CA VAL A 175 -1.26 3.95 19.92
C VAL A 175 0.21 3.53 19.80
N ILE A 176 0.49 2.40 19.17
CA ILE A 176 1.86 1.89 18.96
C ILE A 176 2.73 2.92 18.24
N LEU A 177 2.23 3.52 17.16
CA LEU A 177 3.01 4.48 16.38
C LEU A 177 3.24 5.78 17.14
N VAL A 178 2.25 6.30 17.86
CA VAL A 178 2.40 7.50 18.68
C VAL A 178 3.45 7.28 19.77
N GLU A 179 3.35 6.18 20.53
CA GLU A 179 4.32 5.86 21.59
C GLU A 179 5.72 5.58 21.02
N TYR A 180 5.80 4.91 19.87
CA TYR A 180 7.07 4.66 19.18
C TYR A 180 7.78 5.98 18.84
N PHE A 181 7.10 6.94 18.24
CA PHE A 181 7.71 8.23 17.88
C PHE A 181 7.92 9.13 19.12
N ALA A 182 7.04 9.07 20.12
CA ALA A 182 7.22 9.78 21.38
C ALA A 182 8.54 9.40 22.10
N ALA A 183 8.99 8.15 21.95
CA ALA A 183 10.27 7.70 22.48
C ALA A 183 11.49 8.41 21.87
N TYR A 184 11.35 9.02 20.70
CA TYR A 184 12.39 9.81 20.01
C TYR A 184 12.21 11.30 20.13
N ALA A 185 11.10 11.77 20.72
CA ALA A 185 10.85 13.18 20.97
C ALA A 185 11.75 13.67 22.12
N LYS A 186 12.56 14.70 21.86
CA LYS A 186 13.35 15.34 22.92
C LYS A 186 12.44 16.15 23.85
N ARG A 187 12.62 15.99 25.15
CA ARG A 187 11.97 16.79 26.18
C ARG A 187 12.63 18.15 26.30
#